data_e4fbbeb235b64035eb24698549e06df6
#
_entry.id   e4fbbeb235b64035eb24698549e06df6
#
_cell.length_a   1.000
_cell.length_b   1.000
_cell.length_c   1.000
_cell.angle_alpha   90.00
_cell.angle_beta   90.00
_cell.angle_gamma   90.00
#
_symmetry.space_group_name_H-M   'P 1'
#
loop_
_entity.id
_entity.type
_entity.pdbx_description
1 polymer ?
#
loop_
_entity_poly.entity_id
_entity_poly.type
_entity_poly.pdbx_seq_one_letter_code
_entity_poly.pdbx_strand_id
1 'polypeptide(L)'
;LQGSSTSYTDTFETMLARNIELYNFGKDYIHTKVSELASDYQGNHIKDGNASGELDAWFLHLAEGIDESSRAEFDILVQNDLLVGELVVIHGTGLTQAEFDALGNVGGSLAWSPTSNLILYGETTDIATAKAEGVNIMIGPDWAPSGSKSSMHELKTADWWDQNVLGDIFTDYELVQTITTNI
;
A
#
# COMPACT_ATOMS: atom_id res chain seq x y z
N LEU A 1 3.67 -6.27 -10.59
CA LEU A 1 3.16 -5.00 -11.10
C LEU A 1 1.69 -4.87 -10.78
N GLN A 2 1.34 -3.83 -10.07
CA GLN A 2 -0.02 -3.43 -9.82
C GLN A 2 -0.40 -2.29 -10.77
N GLY A 3 -1.62 -2.27 -11.25
CA GLY A 3 -2.11 -1.20 -12.11
C GLY A 3 -3.63 -1.17 -12.17
N SER A 4 -4.18 0.03 -12.27
CA SER A 4 -5.62 0.26 -12.39
C SER A 4 -6.18 0.06 -13.80
N SER A 5 -5.33 -0.26 -14.78
CA SER A 5 -5.73 -0.46 -16.17
C SER A 5 -5.75 -1.93 -16.55
N THR A 6 -6.91 -2.43 -16.95
CA THR A 6 -7.08 -3.81 -17.43
C THR A 6 -6.45 -4.06 -18.80
N SER A 7 -6.10 -3.01 -19.55
CA SER A 7 -5.53 -3.16 -20.90
C SER A 7 -4.14 -3.77 -20.94
N TYR A 8 -3.45 -3.83 -19.81
CA TYR A 8 -2.11 -4.40 -19.71
C TYR A 8 -2.06 -5.82 -19.13
N THR A 9 -3.17 -6.34 -18.62
CA THR A 9 -3.19 -7.59 -17.88
C THR A 9 -2.81 -8.80 -18.73
N ASP A 10 -3.38 -8.93 -19.90
CA ASP A 10 -3.11 -10.09 -20.77
C ASP A 10 -1.64 -10.12 -21.23
N THR A 11 -0.99 -8.95 -21.30
CA THR A 11 0.44 -8.85 -21.60
C THR A 11 1.30 -9.25 -20.42
N PHE A 12 0.91 -8.86 -19.20
CA PHE A 12 1.67 -9.13 -17.99
C PHE A 12 1.51 -10.56 -17.48
N GLU A 13 0.40 -11.24 -17.77
CA GLU A 13 0.22 -12.65 -17.43
C GLU A 13 1.27 -13.55 -18.06
N THR A 14 1.79 -13.17 -19.21
CA THR A 14 2.86 -13.91 -19.90
C THR A 14 4.25 -13.58 -19.36
N MET A 15 4.38 -12.60 -18.47
CA MET A 15 5.62 -12.17 -17.84
C MET A 15 5.69 -12.68 -16.39
N LEU A 16 6.84 -12.49 -15.75
CA LEU A 16 7.03 -12.81 -14.32
C LEU A 16 6.29 -11.84 -13.38
N ALA A 17 5.58 -10.85 -13.92
CA ALA A 17 4.83 -9.87 -13.16
C ALA A 17 3.35 -10.26 -13.07
N ARG A 18 2.82 -10.25 -11.85
CA ARG A 18 1.42 -10.54 -11.55
C ARG A 18 0.67 -9.24 -11.25
N ASN A 19 -0.51 -9.05 -11.83
CA ASN A 19 -1.44 -8.02 -11.41
C ASN A 19 -2.37 -8.62 -10.35
N ILE A 20 -2.09 -8.28 -9.10
CA ILE A 20 -2.81 -8.85 -7.94
C ILE A 20 -4.29 -8.44 -7.94
N GLU A 21 -4.59 -7.20 -8.29
CA GLU A 21 -5.99 -6.74 -8.36
C GLU A 21 -6.81 -7.58 -9.34
N LEU A 22 -6.25 -7.88 -10.50
CA LEU A 22 -6.91 -8.73 -11.47
C LEU A 22 -7.11 -10.17 -10.96
N TYR A 23 -6.09 -10.75 -10.36
CA TYR A 23 -6.15 -12.14 -9.90
C TYR A 23 -7.12 -12.34 -8.75
N ASN A 24 -7.21 -11.38 -7.82
CA ASN A 24 -8.07 -11.50 -6.65
C ASN A 24 -9.51 -11.03 -6.91
N PHE A 25 -9.70 -10.02 -7.76
CA PHE A 25 -11.02 -9.38 -7.93
C PHE A 25 -11.57 -9.46 -9.34
N GLY A 26 -10.78 -9.87 -10.34
CA GLY A 26 -11.14 -9.80 -11.74
C GLY A 26 -11.15 -8.37 -12.29
N LYS A 27 -11.48 -8.25 -13.58
CA LYS A 27 -11.41 -6.96 -14.29
C LYS A 27 -12.34 -5.89 -13.74
N ASP A 28 -13.50 -6.32 -13.25
CA ASP A 28 -14.58 -5.42 -12.86
C ASP A 28 -14.44 -4.94 -11.40
N TYR A 29 -13.42 -5.40 -10.69
CA TYR A 29 -13.23 -5.17 -9.26
C TYR A 29 -11.91 -4.45 -8.93
N ILE A 30 -11.29 -3.83 -9.91
CA ILE A 30 -10.06 -3.05 -9.70
C ILE A 30 -10.42 -1.68 -9.14
N HIS A 31 -10.03 -1.42 -7.91
CA HIS A 31 -10.26 -0.17 -7.21
C HIS A 31 -8.95 0.45 -6.78
N THR A 32 -8.81 1.76 -7.02
CA THR A 32 -7.61 2.52 -6.69
C THR A 32 -7.84 3.57 -5.61
N LYS A 33 -9.09 3.76 -5.21
CA LYS A 33 -9.47 4.77 -4.21
C LYS A 33 -10.52 4.24 -3.26
N VAL A 34 -10.43 4.62 -2.00
CA VAL A 34 -11.42 4.26 -0.98
C VAL A 34 -12.84 4.72 -1.34
N SER A 35 -12.98 5.85 -2.03
CA SER A 35 -14.29 6.34 -2.49
C SER A 35 -14.98 5.41 -3.48
N GLU A 36 -14.25 4.54 -4.16
CA GLU A 36 -14.78 3.53 -5.07
C GLU A 36 -15.38 2.34 -4.33
N LEU A 37 -15.02 2.15 -3.06
CA LEU A 37 -15.56 1.12 -2.17
C LEU A 37 -16.93 1.47 -1.58
N ALA A 38 -17.45 2.67 -1.83
CA ALA A 38 -18.74 3.13 -1.29
C ALA A 38 -19.96 2.36 -1.81
N SER A 39 -19.78 1.41 -2.74
CA SER A 39 -20.84 0.49 -3.15
C SER A 39 -20.70 -0.85 -2.39
N ASP A 40 -21.79 -1.33 -1.82
CA ASP A 40 -21.86 -2.61 -1.09
C ASP A 40 -21.29 -3.81 -1.85
N TYR A 41 -21.32 -3.74 -3.14
CA TYR A 41 -20.85 -4.77 -4.06
C TYR A 41 -19.35 -5.07 -3.89
N GLN A 42 -18.53 -4.06 -3.82
CA GLN A 42 -17.09 -4.22 -3.74
C GLN A 42 -16.64 -4.62 -2.33
N GLY A 43 -17.23 -4.00 -1.32
CA GLY A 43 -16.98 -4.38 0.08
C GLY A 43 -17.35 -5.83 0.36
N ASN A 44 -18.44 -6.32 -0.19
CA ASN A 44 -18.84 -7.71 -0.05
C ASN A 44 -17.85 -8.66 -0.72
N HIS A 45 -17.31 -8.31 -1.89
CA HIS A 45 -16.33 -9.15 -2.58
C HIS A 45 -15.05 -9.34 -1.76
N ILE A 46 -14.55 -8.27 -1.12
CA ILE A 46 -13.39 -8.33 -0.22
C ILE A 46 -13.71 -9.19 1.01
N LYS A 47 -14.87 -8.98 1.65
CA LYS A 47 -15.30 -9.75 2.81
C LYS A 47 -15.47 -11.23 2.50
N ASP A 48 -16.12 -11.55 1.40
CA ASP A 48 -16.36 -12.92 0.96
C ASP A 48 -15.05 -13.62 0.61
N GLY A 49 -14.14 -12.93 -0.08
CA GLY A 49 -12.82 -13.43 -0.42
C GLY A 49 -11.94 -13.68 0.81
N ASN A 50 -11.97 -12.77 1.78
CA ASN A 50 -11.30 -12.96 3.06
C ASN A 50 -11.90 -14.13 3.85
N ALA A 51 -13.22 -14.20 3.95
CA ALA A 51 -13.91 -15.26 4.68
C ALA A 51 -13.72 -16.66 4.06
N SER A 52 -13.58 -16.74 2.75
CA SER A 52 -13.34 -18.01 2.03
C SER A 52 -11.85 -18.39 1.98
N GLY A 53 -10.94 -17.47 2.28
CA GLY A 53 -9.49 -17.64 2.11
C GLY A 53 -9.04 -17.59 0.64
N GLU A 54 -9.87 -17.03 -0.25
CA GLU A 54 -9.54 -16.85 -1.67
C GLU A 54 -8.87 -15.51 -1.96
N LEU A 55 -8.92 -14.57 -1.00
CA LEU A 55 -8.26 -13.28 -1.09
C LEU A 55 -6.78 -13.43 -0.68
N ASP A 56 -5.85 -13.27 -1.62
CA ASP A 56 -4.41 -13.30 -1.32
C ASP A 56 -3.89 -11.93 -0.86
N ALA A 57 -4.32 -10.88 -1.54
CA ALA A 57 -3.98 -9.48 -1.21
C ALA A 57 -4.93 -8.53 -1.95
N TRP A 58 -5.15 -7.34 -1.38
CA TRP A 58 -5.83 -6.26 -2.06
C TRP A 58 -5.12 -4.94 -1.84
N PHE A 59 -4.85 -4.23 -2.91
CA PHE A 59 -4.11 -2.99 -2.91
C PHE A 59 -5.06 -1.81 -3.04
N LEU A 60 -4.91 -0.84 -2.13
CA LEU A 60 -5.76 0.35 -2.11
C LEU A 60 -4.92 1.62 -1.88
N HIS A 61 -5.08 2.62 -2.75
CA HIS A 61 -4.61 3.96 -2.47
C HIS A 61 -5.44 4.55 -1.33
N LEU A 62 -4.79 4.84 -0.21
CA LEU A 62 -5.46 5.25 1.02
C LEU A 62 -4.65 6.31 1.75
N ALA A 63 -5.30 7.37 2.19
CA ALA A 63 -4.70 8.45 2.96
C ALA A 63 -3.41 8.98 2.29
N GLU A 64 -3.45 9.19 0.98
CA GLU A 64 -2.28 9.64 0.22
C GLU A 64 -1.88 11.08 0.55
N GLY A 65 -2.85 11.95 0.88
CA GLY A 65 -2.60 13.32 1.35
C GLY A 65 -2.13 13.37 2.81
N ILE A 66 -1.75 14.56 3.26
CA ILE A 66 -1.18 14.82 4.60
C ILE A 66 -2.16 15.44 5.59
N ASP A 67 -3.42 15.58 5.21
CA ASP A 67 -4.45 16.24 6.01
C ASP A 67 -5.43 15.25 6.65
N GLU A 68 -6.28 15.79 7.53
CA GLU A 68 -7.29 15.00 8.22
C GLU A 68 -8.34 14.40 7.27
N SER A 69 -8.63 15.06 6.16
CA SER A 69 -9.59 14.54 5.18
C SER A 69 -9.04 13.30 4.46
N SER A 70 -7.75 13.27 4.20
CA SER A 70 -7.07 12.09 3.65
C SER A 70 -7.04 10.94 4.67
N ARG A 71 -6.73 11.24 5.93
CA ARG A 71 -6.75 10.24 7.01
C ARG A 71 -8.14 9.63 7.23
N ALA A 72 -9.20 10.43 7.12
CA ALA A 72 -10.57 9.98 7.29
C ALA A 72 -11.00 8.89 6.28
N GLU A 73 -10.23 8.67 5.22
CA GLU A 73 -10.43 7.53 4.32
C GLU A 73 -10.27 6.18 5.04
N PHE A 74 -9.43 6.12 6.06
CA PHE A 74 -9.25 4.91 6.87
C PHE A 74 -10.53 4.55 7.64
N ASP A 75 -11.27 5.55 8.10
CA ASP A 75 -12.53 5.33 8.80
C ASP A 75 -13.56 4.61 7.92
N ILE A 76 -13.51 4.82 6.60
CA ILE A 76 -14.40 4.14 5.66
C ILE A 76 -14.14 2.63 5.66
N LEU A 77 -12.87 2.21 5.75
CA LEU A 77 -12.53 0.79 5.85
C LEU A 77 -13.08 0.18 7.13
N VAL A 78 -12.84 0.85 8.26
CA VAL A 78 -13.29 0.39 9.57
C VAL A 78 -14.82 0.29 9.62
N GLN A 79 -15.53 1.33 9.16
CA GLN A 79 -17.00 1.39 9.17
C GLN A 79 -17.65 0.32 8.28
N ASN A 80 -16.93 -0.15 7.27
CA ASN A 80 -17.42 -1.15 6.33
C ASN A 80 -16.84 -2.56 6.56
N ASP A 81 -16.15 -2.79 7.67
CA ASP A 81 -15.48 -4.06 7.99
C ASP A 81 -14.53 -4.54 6.89
N LEU A 82 -13.76 -3.60 6.31
CA LEU A 82 -12.84 -3.86 5.21
C LEU A 82 -11.36 -3.82 5.67
N LEU A 83 -11.12 -3.58 6.93
CA LEU A 83 -9.78 -3.64 7.52
C LEU A 83 -9.44 -5.12 7.80
N VAL A 84 -8.78 -5.75 6.86
CA VAL A 84 -8.43 -7.19 6.87
C VAL A 84 -6.91 -7.37 6.67
N GLY A 85 -6.38 -8.54 7.01
CA GLY A 85 -4.95 -8.81 6.96
C GLY A 85 -4.35 -8.79 5.55
N GLU A 86 -5.16 -9.04 4.53
CA GLU A 86 -4.77 -9.02 3.12
C GLU A 86 -4.69 -7.60 2.54
N LEU A 87 -5.07 -6.58 3.31
CA LEU A 87 -4.98 -5.17 2.88
C LEU A 87 -3.53 -4.72 2.74
N VAL A 88 -3.23 -4.15 1.60
CA VAL A 88 -1.99 -3.40 1.33
C VAL A 88 -2.36 -1.93 1.09
N VAL A 89 -2.10 -1.09 2.08
CA VAL A 89 -2.27 0.35 1.96
C VAL A 89 -1.16 0.92 1.08
N ILE A 90 -1.51 1.59 -0.02
CA ILE A 90 -0.56 2.33 -0.84
C ILE A 90 -0.51 3.77 -0.31
N HIS A 91 0.68 4.29 -0.12
CA HIS A 91 1.04 5.59 0.46
C HIS A 91 0.81 5.67 1.99
N GLY A 92 -0.42 5.82 2.46
CA GLY A 92 -0.70 5.97 3.90
C GLY A 92 -0.06 7.21 4.54
N THR A 93 0.20 8.26 3.74
CA THR A 93 0.97 9.45 4.17
C THR A 93 0.28 10.22 5.28
N GLY A 94 -1.05 10.25 5.27
CA GLY A 94 -1.86 10.93 6.28
C GLY A 94 -2.16 10.10 7.53
N LEU A 95 -1.76 8.83 7.58
CA LEU A 95 -2.02 7.96 8.72
C LEU A 95 -1.17 8.34 9.94
N THR A 96 -1.71 8.06 11.11
CA THR A 96 -1.06 8.27 12.40
C THR A 96 -0.93 6.95 13.17
N GLN A 97 -0.39 7.03 14.38
CA GLN A 97 -0.19 5.84 15.22
C GLN A 97 -1.46 4.99 15.39
N ALA A 98 -2.63 5.62 15.52
CA ALA A 98 -3.87 4.88 15.74
C ALA A 98 -4.26 4.00 14.56
N GLU A 99 -4.08 4.50 13.34
CA GLU A 99 -4.38 3.74 12.12
C GLU A 99 -3.30 2.67 11.86
N PHE A 100 -2.03 2.97 12.15
CA PHE A 100 -0.95 1.97 12.03
C PHE A 100 -1.10 0.84 13.06
N ASP A 101 -1.47 1.14 14.33
CA ASP A 101 -1.79 0.12 15.33
C ASP A 101 -2.93 -0.79 14.84
N ALA A 102 -4.01 -0.19 14.31
CA ALA A 102 -5.13 -0.95 13.77
C ALA A 102 -4.72 -1.83 12.56
N LEU A 103 -3.90 -1.29 11.63
CA LEU A 103 -3.40 -2.01 10.47
C LEU A 103 -2.46 -3.15 10.87
N GLY A 104 -1.53 -2.90 11.78
CA GLY A 104 -0.61 -3.92 12.31
C GLY A 104 -1.33 -5.04 13.06
N ASN A 105 -2.36 -4.71 13.85
CA ASN A 105 -3.15 -5.69 14.60
C ASN A 105 -3.91 -6.67 13.70
N VAL A 106 -4.31 -6.28 12.51
CA VAL A 106 -4.92 -7.21 11.54
C VAL A 106 -3.88 -7.93 10.67
N GLY A 107 -2.61 -7.57 10.75
CA GLY A 107 -1.54 -8.12 9.91
C GLY A 107 -1.47 -7.51 8.51
N GLY A 108 -2.02 -6.31 8.34
CA GLY A 108 -2.01 -5.61 7.07
C GLY A 108 -0.64 -5.05 6.68
N SER A 109 -0.52 -4.59 5.47
CA SER A 109 0.75 -4.16 4.86
C SER A 109 0.67 -2.70 4.38
N LEU A 110 1.84 -2.09 4.22
CA LEU A 110 2.01 -0.73 3.70
C LEU A 110 2.98 -0.74 2.51
N ALA A 111 2.56 -0.24 1.37
CA ALA A 111 3.42 0.04 0.22
C ALA A 111 3.89 1.50 0.29
N TRP A 112 5.09 1.70 0.79
CA TRP A 112 5.72 3.00 0.94
C TRP A 112 6.35 3.47 -0.36
N SER A 113 6.03 4.70 -0.79
CA SER A 113 6.53 5.34 -2.00
C SER A 113 7.18 6.69 -1.65
N PRO A 114 8.34 6.71 -0.97
CA PRO A 114 8.92 7.93 -0.42
C PRO A 114 9.18 9.02 -1.47
N THR A 115 9.66 8.67 -2.66
CA THR A 115 9.96 9.65 -3.72
C THR A 115 8.70 10.40 -4.15
N SER A 116 7.61 9.69 -4.43
CA SER A 116 6.33 10.29 -4.82
C SER A 116 5.77 11.16 -3.70
N ASN A 117 5.73 10.65 -2.48
CA ASN A 117 5.20 11.39 -1.34
C ASN A 117 5.95 12.71 -1.13
N LEU A 118 7.29 12.69 -1.15
CA LEU A 118 8.12 13.88 -0.99
C LEU A 118 7.94 14.90 -2.13
N ILE A 119 7.80 14.42 -3.37
CA ILE A 119 7.59 15.30 -4.53
C ILE A 119 6.22 15.97 -4.49
N LEU A 120 5.18 15.23 -4.14
CA LEU A 120 3.79 15.71 -4.21
C LEU A 120 3.37 16.49 -2.98
N TYR A 121 3.82 16.07 -1.79
CA TYR A 121 3.32 16.59 -0.52
C TYR A 121 4.41 17.25 0.34
N GLY A 122 5.69 17.09 0.00
CA GLY A 122 6.80 17.58 0.81
C GLY A 122 7.06 16.76 2.09
N GLU A 123 6.24 15.75 2.34
CA GLU A 123 6.29 14.83 3.48
C GLU A 123 6.14 13.41 2.98
N THR A 124 6.49 12.43 3.82
CA THR A 124 6.26 11.02 3.52
C THR A 124 5.61 10.33 4.73
N THR A 125 5.12 9.13 4.51
CA THR A 125 4.50 8.27 5.53
C THR A 125 5.37 8.20 6.78
N ASP A 126 4.76 8.25 7.97
CA ASP A 126 5.44 8.01 9.26
C ASP A 126 5.82 6.52 9.38
N ILE A 127 6.88 6.19 8.64
CA ILE A 127 7.35 4.81 8.53
C ILE A 127 7.95 4.28 9.83
N ALA A 128 8.46 5.17 10.68
CA ALA A 128 8.97 4.78 12.00
C ALA A 128 7.85 4.25 12.89
N THR A 129 6.72 4.95 12.90
CA THR A 129 5.53 4.50 13.63
C THR A 129 4.94 3.23 13.01
N ALA A 130 4.80 3.16 11.67
CA ALA A 130 4.32 1.96 10.99
C ALA A 130 5.17 0.72 11.35
N LYS A 131 6.50 0.87 11.35
CA LYS A 131 7.42 -0.20 11.77
C LYS A 131 7.24 -0.60 13.23
N ALA A 132 7.10 0.37 14.12
CA ALA A 132 6.92 0.12 15.54
C ALA A 132 5.61 -0.60 15.86
N GLU A 133 4.55 -0.32 15.12
CA GLU A 133 3.24 -0.99 15.25
C GLU A 133 3.17 -2.34 14.50
N GLY A 134 4.29 -2.81 13.94
CA GLY A 134 4.39 -4.14 13.34
C GLY A 134 3.75 -4.27 11.95
N VAL A 135 3.48 -3.15 11.27
CA VAL A 135 2.99 -3.18 9.89
C VAL A 135 4.05 -3.78 8.98
N ASN A 136 3.65 -4.69 8.09
CA ASN A 136 4.55 -5.22 7.07
C ASN A 136 4.82 -4.14 6.01
N ILE A 137 6.09 -3.69 5.92
CA ILE A 137 6.49 -2.60 5.04
C ILE A 137 7.09 -3.16 3.76
N MET A 138 6.53 -2.75 2.63
CA MET A 138 7.10 -2.93 1.31
C MET A 138 7.37 -1.59 0.65
N ILE A 139 8.31 -1.53 -0.28
CA ILE A 139 8.65 -0.33 -1.05
C ILE A 139 8.24 -0.53 -2.50
N GLY A 140 7.47 0.41 -3.02
CA GLY A 140 7.06 0.43 -4.42
C GLY A 140 7.25 1.80 -5.07
N PRO A 141 7.79 1.87 -6.29
CA PRO A 141 7.77 3.11 -7.03
C PRO A 141 6.34 3.42 -7.47
N ASP A 142 5.96 4.65 -7.34
CA ASP A 142 4.73 5.16 -7.93
C ASP A 142 4.90 5.36 -9.45
N TRP A 143 3.88 5.87 -10.14
CA TRP A 143 3.96 6.04 -11.58
C TRP A 143 5.01 7.09 -12.00
N ALA A 144 5.55 6.95 -13.22
CA ALA A 144 6.75 7.65 -13.69
C ALA A 144 6.79 9.19 -13.58
N PRO A 145 5.70 9.98 -13.62
CA PRO A 145 5.79 11.42 -13.43
C PRO A 145 6.12 11.87 -12.02
N SER A 146 5.70 11.17 -10.98
CA SER A 146 5.92 11.52 -9.58
C SER A 146 6.80 10.53 -8.82
N GLY A 147 6.88 9.29 -9.29
CA GLY A 147 7.65 8.24 -8.63
C GLY A 147 9.04 8.04 -9.23
N SER A 148 9.77 7.13 -8.63
CA SER A 148 11.09 6.72 -9.11
C SER A 148 10.98 5.71 -10.27
N LYS A 149 12.11 5.46 -10.94
CA LYS A 149 12.14 4.61 -12.15
C LYS A 149 12.07 3.11 -11.85
N SER A 150 12.28 2.70 -10.60
CA SER A 150 12.33 1.29 -10.20
C SER A 150 12.36 1.16 -8.70
N SER A 151 12.01 -0.03 -8.17
CA SER A 151 12.11 -0.33 -6.74
C SER A 151 13.52 -0.12 -6.17
N MET A 152 14.57 -0.38 -6.96
CA MET A 152 15.95 -0.10 -6.57
C MET A 152 16.26 1.39 -6.45
N HIS A 153 15.59 2.23 -7.23
CA HIS A 153 15.75 3.67 -7.09
C HIS A 153 14.93 4.18 -5.89
N GLU A 154 13.74 3.66 -5.69
CA GLU A 154 12.92 3.96 -4.53
C GLU A 154 13.62 3.57 -3.22
N LEU A 155 14.26 2.40 -3.21
CA LEU A 155 15.05 1.93 -2.07
C LEU A 155 16.18 2.90 -1.69
N LYS A 156 16.83 3.56 -2.66
CA LYS A 156 17.85 4.58 -2.37
C LYS A 156 17.27 5.81 -1.68
N THR A 157 16.06 6.21 -2.05
CA THR A 157 15.37 7.31 -1.38
C THR A 157 15.00 6.91 0.05
N ALA A 158 14.51 5.69 0.23
CA ALA A 158 14.17 5.12 1.53
C ALA A 158 15.40 5.03 2.45
N ASP A 159 16.51 4.48 1.97
CA ASP A 159 17.77 4.36 2.69
C ASP A 159 18.32 5.75 3.08
N TRP A 160 18.30 6.70 2.13
CA TRP A 160 18.72 8.07 2.46
C TRP A 160 17.83 8.70 3.53
N TRP A 161 16.51 8.50 3.45
CA TRP A 161 15.56 9.02 4.43
C TRP A 161 15.76 8.38 5.80
N ASP A 162 15.99 7.09 5.84
CA ASP A 162 16.26 6.34 7.06
C ASP A 162 17.51 6.89 7.78
N GLN A 163 18.63 7.00 7.07
CA GLN A 163 19.89 7.47 7.64
C GLN A 163 19.86 8.94 8.07
N ASN A 164 19.16 9.82 7.34
CA ASN A 164 19.26 11.27 7.56
C ASN A 164 18.07 11.86 8.34
N VAL A 165 16.94 11.17 8.41
CA VAL A 165 15.71 11.69 9.04
C VAL A 165 15.22 10.77 10.16
N LEU A 166 15.16 9.45 9.92
CA LEU A 166 14.60 8.50 10.89
C LEU A 166 15.62 8.08 11.96
N GLY A 167 16.91 8.25 11.71
CA GLY A 167 17.96 7.87 12.65
C GLY A 167 18.41 6.42 12.52
N ASP A 168 18.37 5.88 11.31
CA ASP A 168 18.89 4.54 10.95
C ASP A 168 18.13 3.41 11.67
N ILE A 169 16.80 3.41 11.50
CA ILE A 169 15.92 2.43 12.16
C ILE A 169 15.82 1.10 11.41
N PHE A 170 16.25 1.05 10.14
CA PHE A 170 16.31 -0.16 9.34
C PHE A 170 17.74 -0.66 9.21
N THR A 171 17.91 -1.96 9.27
CA THR A 171 19.15 -2.59 8.81
C THR A 171 19.14 -2.69 7.28
N ASP A 172 20.34 -2.77 6.64
CA ASP A 172 20.44 -3.03 5.19
C ASP A 172 19.64 -4.26 4.76
N TYR A 173 19.59 -5.28 5.60
CA TYR A 173 18.84 -6.50 5.33
C TYR A 173 17.33 -6.26 5.32
N GLU A 174 16.79 -5.53 6.30
CA GLU A 174 15.37 -5.16 6.34
C GLU A 174 14.99 -4.29 5.15
N LEU A 175 15.84 -3.32 4.77
CA LEU A 175 15.61 -2.52 3.57
C LEU A 175 15.53 -3.38 2.30
N VAL A 176 16.40 -4.36 2.15
CA VAL A 176 16.32 -5.31 1.02
C VAL A 176 15.05 -6.16 1.09
N GLN A 177 14.60 -6.55 2.28
CA GLN A 177 13.37 -7.32 2.43
C GLN A 177 12.14 -6.53 1.94
N THR A 178 12.11 -5.20 2.10
CA THR A 178 10.98 -4.36 1.64
C THR A 178 10.72 -4.43 0.13
N ILE A 179 11.71 -4.82 -0.67
CA ILE A 179 11.60 -4.97 -2.13
C ILE A 179 11.70 -6.44 -2.59
N THR A 180 11.70 -7.39 -1.67
CA THR A 180 11.86 -8.82 -1.98
C THR A 180 10.87 -9.71 -1.23
N THR A 181 11.10 -9.97 0.05
CA THR A 181 10.35 -10.97 0.84
C THR A 181 9.10 -10.43 1.50
N ASN A 182 8.96 -9.12 1.64
CA ASN A 182 7.79 -8.49 2.22
C ASN A 182 6.66 -8.27 1.19
N ILE A 183 6.94 -8.54 -0.10
CA ILE A 183 6.00 -8.35 -1.22
C ILE A 183 5.11 -9.57 -1.39
#